data_9fd5aa480109406dc1fbecf0c6fff1cf
#
_entry.id   9fd5aa480109406dc1fbecf0c6fff1cf
#
_cell.length_a   1.000
_cell.length_b   1.000
_cell.length_c   1.000
_cell.angle_alpha   90.00
_cell.angle_beta   90.00
_cell.angle_gamma   90.00
#
_symmetry.space_group_name_H-M   'P 1'
#
loop_
_entity.id
_entity.type
_entity.pdbx_description
1 polymer ?
#
loop_
_entity_poly.entity_id
_entity_poly.type
_entity_poly.pdbx_seq_one_letter_code
_entity_poly.pdbx_strand_id
1 'polypeptide(L)'
;MKEPVWDEHADWWQREFTDGVDPEYVEQIIPLALEQVEGLDRVLDLGTGEGQLARAIVERQGGFVVGLDPTRSQIQVAQQRGGRVHYGLAGSDALPVADASFDAVVVCLVFEHVDALDASLTEVARVLRPGGRFVFFLNHPLLQTPDSGMIVDHMIEPPETYWRIGPYLPEAATVEEVQKDVRVRFVHRPLSRYVNGLIDAGLQLECMLEPAPPPGFIAKAGEYEHDVVRTTPRLLTLVARKPE
;
A
#
# COMPACT_ATOMS: atom_id res chain seq x y z
N MET A 1 13.64 21.41 7.68
CA MET A 1 14.18 20.04 7.49
C MET A 1 13.84 19.65 6.06
N LYS A 2 14.76 19.03 5.33
CA LYS A 2 14.41 18.37 4.05
C LYS A 2 13.37 17.31 4.35
N GLU A 3 12.33 17.23 3.52
CA GLU A 3 11.39 16.11 3.58
C GLU A 3 12.16 14.82 3.35
N PRO A 4 11.89 13.73 4.13
CA PRO A 4 12.53 12.46 3.92
C PRO A 4 12.18 11.97 2.52
N VAL A 5 13.19 11.79 1.70
CA VAL A 5 13.05 11.31 0.33
C VAL A 5 13.22 9.80 0.36
N TRP A 6 12.31 9.05 -0.26
CA TRP A 6 12.36 7.58 -0.33
C TRP A 6 13.69 7.03 -0.85
N ASP A 7 14.43 7.79 -1.68
CA ASP A 7 15.77 7.41 -2.14
C ASP A 7 16.77 7.21 -0.98
N GLU A 8 16.62 7.94 0.13
CA GLU A 8 17.50 7.81 1.31
C GLU A 8 17.19 6.55 2.14
N HIS A 9 16.00 5.96 1.97
CA HIS A 9 15.51 4.82 2.77
C HIS A 9 15.23 3.56 1.94
N ALA A 10 15.57 3.56 0.65
CA ALA A 10 15.30 2.44 -0.24
C ALA A 10 15.95 1.13 0.25
N ASP A 11 17.21 1.19 0.70
CA ASP A 11 17.95 0.02 1.22
C ASP A 11 17.28 -0.55 2.49
N TRP A 12 16.75 0.33 3.34
CA TRP A 12 16.00 -0.09 4.52
C TRP A 12 14.73 -0.83 4.12
N TRP A 13 13.91 -0.25 3.22
CA TRP A 13 12.69 -0.88 2.74
C TRP A 13 12.96 -2.26 2.14
N GLN A 14 13.97 -2.37 1.29
CA GLN A 14 14.34 -3.63 0.65
C GLN A 14 14.73 -4.70 1.66
N ARG A 15 15.43 -4.33 2.72
CA ARG A 15 15.87 -5.28 3.75
C ARG A 15 14.72 -5.76 4.64
N GLU A 16 13.76 -4.88 4.96
CA GLU A 16 12.71 -5.17 5.94
C GLU A 16 11.44 -5.77 5.30
N PHE A 17 11.15 -5.45 4.03
CA PHE A 17 9.84 -5.76 3.43
C PHE A 17 9.90 -6.66 2.19
N THR A 18 11.08 -6.99 1.67
CA THR A 18 11.20 -7.78 0.45
C THR A 18 11.81 -9.17 0.67
N ASP A 19 11.83 -10.00 -0.36
CA ASP A 19 12.43 -11.34 -0.36
C ASP A 19 11.89 -12.29 0.75
N GLY A 20 10.62 -12.11 1.13
CA GLY A 20 9.96 -12.98 2.10
C GLY A 20 10.20 -12.63 3.56
N VAL A 21 10.86 -11.50 3.85
CA VAL A 21 11.13 -11.06 5.23
C VAL A 21 9.87 -10.63 5.95
N ASP A 22 8.96 -9.95 5.23
CA ASP A 22 7.70 -9.49 5.80
C ASP A 22 6.55 -10.48 5.54
N PRO A 23 6.01 -11.13 6.59
CA PRO A 23 4.87 -12.03 6.47
C PRO A 23 3.62 -11.37 5.91
N GLU A 24 3.38 -10.09 6.16
CA GLU A 24 2.21 -9.38 5.65
C GLU A 24 2.23 -9.31 4.12
N TYR A 25 3.40 -9.05 3.52
CA TYR A 25 3.56 -9.11 2.07
C TYR A 25 3.37 -10.52 1.52
N VAL A 26 4.03 -11.53 2.11
CA VAL A 26 4.08 -12.89 1.55
C VAL A 26 2.78 -13.65 1.76
N GLU A 27 2.20 -13.54 2.96
CA GLU A 27 1.05 -14.36 3.37
C GLU A 27 -0.28 -13.66 3.08
N GLN A 28 -0.31 -12.34 2.84
CA GLN A 28 -1.54 -11.58 2.72
C GLN A 28 -1.59 -10.68 1.47
N ILE A 29 -0.68 -9.69 1.33
CA ILE A 29 -0.76 -8.68 0.27
C ILE A 29 -0.61 -9.31 -1.12
N ILE A 30 0.47 -10.06 -1.35
CA ILE A 30 0.73 -10.70 -2.65
C ILE A 30 -0.39 -11.65 -3.04
N PRO A 31 -0.83 -12.61 -2.19
CA PRO A 31 -1.96 -13.48 -2.51
C PRO A 31 -3.25 -12.73 -2.87
N LEU A 32 -3.63 -11.71 -2.08
CA LEU A 32 -4.82 -10.90 -2.36
C LEU A 32 -4.69 -10.12 -3.67
N ALA A 33 -3.53 -9.51 -3.92
CA ALA A 33 -3.31 -8.79 -5.17
C ALA A 33 -3.42 -9.72 -6.39
N LEU A 34 -2.81 -10.89 -6.33
CA LEU A 34 -2.87 -11.89 -7.40
C LEU A 34 -4.31 -12.35 -7.67
N GLU A 35 -5.10 -12.57 -6.61
CA GLU A 35 -6.53 -12.89 -6.73
C GLU A 35 -7.31 -11.77 -7.44
N GLN A 36 -7.06 -10.52 -7.04
CA GLN A 36 -7.79 -9.37 -7.58
C GLN A 36 -7.43 -9.06 -9.04
N VAL A 37 -6.24 -9.41 -9.51
CA VAL A 37 -5.81 -9.18 -10.89
C VAL A 37 -5.87 -10.42 -11.77
N GLU A 38 -6.40 -11.54 -11.27
CA GLU A 38 -6.45 -12.80 -12.01
C GLU A 38 -7.17 -12.65 -13.36
N GLY A 39 -6.51 -13.09 -14.44
CA GLY A 39 -7.02 -13.03 -15.80
C GLY A 39 -6.98 -11.64 -16.46
N LEU A 40 -6.42 -10.63 -15.81
CA LEU A 40 -6.23 -9.30 -16.36
C LEU A 40 -4.85 -9.19 -17.01
N ASP A 41 -4.81 -8.89 -18.31
CA ASP A 41 -3.59 -9.03 -19.13
C ASP A 41 -2.62 -7.85 -18.99
N ARG A 42 -3.14 -6.63 -18.78
CA ARG A 42 -2.34 -5.40 -18.70
C ARG A 42 -2.47 -4.76 -17.32
N VAL A 43 -1.42 -4.91 -16.51
CA VAL A 43 -1.43 -4.45 -15.11
C VAL A 43 -0.38 -3.36 -14.89
N LEU A 44 -0.78 -2.28 -14.23
CA LEU A 44 0.12 -1.25 -13.70
C LEU A 44 0.27 -1.44 -12.19
N ASP A 45 1.50 -1.63 -11.72
CA ASP A 45 1.90 -1.56 -10.32
C ASP A 45 2.45 -0.16 -10.06
N LEU A 46 1.65 0.68 -9.41
CA LEU A 46 1.96 2.10 -9.17
C LEU A 46 2.51 2.30 -7.75
N GLY A 47 3.72 2.82 -7.66
CA GLY A 47 4.54 2.78 -6.45
C GLY A 47 5.19 1.41 -6.29
N THR A 48 5.71 0.86 -7.39
CA THR A 48 6.20 -0.52 -7.47
C THR A 48 7.39 -0.82 -6.55
N GLY A 49 8.07 0.23 -6.05
CA GLY A 49 9.31 0.08 -5.29
C GLY A 49 10.35 -0.71 -6.08
N GLU A 50 10.92 -1.74 -5.47
CA GLU A 50 11.88 -2.65 -6.12
C GLU A 50 11.20 -3.75 -6.97
N GLY A 51 9.88 -3.66 -7.20
CA GLY A 51 9.14 -4.50 -8.15
C GLY A 51 8.66 -5.84 -7.61
N GLN A 52 8.61 -6.07 -6.31
CA GLN A 52 8.22 -7.35 -5.72
C GLN A 52 6.83 -7.81 -6.19
N LEU A 53 5.84 -6.93 -6.09
CA LEU A 53 4.46 -7.23 -6.49
C LEU A 53 4.33 -7.38 -8.01
N ALA A 54 4.93 -6.48 -8.78
CA ALA A 54 4.93 -6.57 -10.25
C ALA A 54 5.54 -7.88 -10.75
N ARG A 55 6.66 -8.34 -10.15
CA ARG A 55 7.26 -9.65 -10.47
C ARG A 55 6.32 -10.81 -10.13
N ALA A 56 5.72 -10.79 -8.95
CA ALA A 56 4.77 -11.83 -8.53
C ALA A 56 3.59 -11.95 -9.51
N ILE A 57 3.04 -10.81 -9.98
CA ILE A 57 1.95 -10.79 -10.95
C ILE A 57 2.39 -11.43 -12.28
N VAL A 58 3.51 -10.99 -12.85
CA VAL A 58 3.97 -11.52 -14.14
C VAL A 58 4.41 -12.99 -14.07
N GLU A 59 4.94 -13.43 -12.93
CA GLU A 59 5.29 -14.83 -12.71
C GLU A 59 4.05 -15.71 -12.61
N ARG A 60 3.00 -15.24 -11.94
CA ARG A 60 1.76 -15.98 -11.72
C ARG A 60 0.95 -16.20 -12.99
N GLN A 61 0.80 -15.15 -13.81
CA GLN A 61 -0.15 -15.18 -14.93
C GLN A 61 0.42 -14.71 -16.27
N GLY A 62 1.65 -14.20 -16.32
CA GLY A 62 2.20 -13.57 -17.52
C GLY A 62 1.64 -12.18 -17.76
N GLY A 63 1.35 -11.85 -19.02
CA GLY A 63 0.76 -10.59 -19.43
C GLY A 63 1.77 -9.44 -19.56
N PHE A 64 1.26 -8.23 -19.71
CA PHE A 64 2.01 -6.98 -19.81
C PHE A 64 1.95 -6.23 -18.49
N VAL A 65 3.03 -6.28 -17.71
CA VAL A 65 3.12 -5.62 -16.41
C VAL A 65 4.08 -4.45 -16.47
N VAL A 66 3.63 -3.29 -15.98
CA VAL A 66 4.42 -2.07 -15.85
C VAL A 66 4.54 -1.73 -14.37
N GLY A 67 5.75 -1.44 -13.90
CA GLY A 67 6.02 -0.93 -12.55
C GLY A 67 6.51 0.52 -12.63
N LEU A 68 5.82 1.45 -11.95
CA LEU A 68 6.20 2.85 -11.89
C LEU A 68 6.45 3.28 -10.43
N ASP A 69 7.53 4.02 -10.21
CA ASP A 69 7.91 4.57 -8.91
C ASP A 69 8.70 5.87 -9.08
N PRO A 70 8.53 6.89 -8.24
CA PRO A 70 9.32 8.12 -8.31
C PRO A 70 10.77 7.93 -7.81
N THR A 71 11.05 6.85 -7.08
CA THR A 71 12.33 6.59 -6.39
C THR A 71 13.33 5.93 -7.33
N ARG A 72 14.38 6.66 -7.70
CA ARG A 72 15.37 6.16 -8.66
C ARG A 72 16.11 4.92 -8.18
N SER A 73 16.51 4.88 -6.90
CA SER A 73 17.21 3.74 -6.31
C SER A 73 16.35 2.47 -6.32
N GLN A 74 15.05 2.59 -6.04
CA GLN A 74 14.11 1.46 -6.13
C GLN A 74 14.00 0.93 -7.57
N ILE A 75 13.80 1.79 -8.55
CA ILE A 75 13.71 1.37 -9.96
C ILE A 75 15.00 0.72 -10.45
N GLN A 76 16.17 1.20 -10.02
CA GLN A 76 17.44 0.56 -10.35
C GLN A 76 17.52 -0.88 -9.84
N VAL A 77 17.10 -1.11 -8.59
CA VAL A 77 17.05 -2.46 -8.01
C VAL A 77 15.99 -3.32 -8.70
N ALA A 78 14.81 -2.78 -8.98
CA ALA A 78 13.76 -3.47 -9.73
C ALA A 78 14.28 -3.98 -11.09
N GLN A 79 15.00 -3.13 -11.84
CA GLN A 79 15.63 -3.49 -13.11
C GLN A 79 16.70 -4.57 -12.95
N GLN A 80 17.53 -4.51 -11.90
CA GLN A 80 18.58 -5.51 -11.61
C GLN A 80 17.97 -6.88 -11.23
N ARG A 81 16.88 -6.88 -10.47
CA ARG A 81 16.15 -8.11 -10.11
C ARG A 81 15.43 -8.71 -11.33
N GLY A 82 15.21 -7.93 -12.37
CA GLY A 82 14.70 -8.38 -13.65
C GLY A 82 13.23 -8.78 -13.61
N GLY A 83 12.91 -9.96 -14.17
CA GLY A 83 11.55 -10.34 -14.48
C GLY A 83 11.09 -9.74 -15.82
N ARG A 84 9.91 -10.16 -16.30
CA ARG A 84 9.31 -9.62 -17.55
C ARG A 84 8.44 -8.40 -17.27
N VAL A 85 8.93 -7.48 -16.44
CA VAL A 85 8.24 -6.25 -16.03
C VAL A 85 8.91 -5.05 -16.69
N HIS A 86 8.11 -4.07 -17.11
CA HIS A 86 8.57 -2.81 -17.67
C HIS A 86 8.64 -1.75 -16.57
N TYR A 87 9.83 -1.41 -16.11
CA TYR A 87 10.02 -0.44 -15.02
C TYR A 87 10.31 0.97 -15.54
N GLY A 88 9.71 1.98 -14.90
CA GLY A 88 9.91 3.39 -15.20
C GLY A 88 9.81 4.32 -14.00
N LEU A 89 10.38 5.51 -14.14
CA LEU A 89 10.30 6.58 -13.13
C LEU A 89 9.06 7.45 -13.39
N ALA A 90 8.16 7.53 -12.41
CA ALA A 90 7.02 8.43 -12.44
C ALA A 90 6.45 8.68 -11.04
N GLY A 91 5.98 9.91 -10.79
CA GLY A 91 5.05 10.20 -9.69
C GLY A 91 3.64 9.72 -10.03
N SER A 92 2.81 9.55 -9.02
CA SER A 92 1.44 9.04 -9.19
C SER A 92 0.45 10.07 -9.75
N ASP A 93 0.80 11.34 -9.70
CA ASP A 93 -0.03 12.48 -10.11
C ASP A 93 0.14 12.91 -11.59
N ALA A 94 1.08 12.28 -12.32
CA ALA A 94 1.33 12.54 -13.73
C ALA A 94 1.98 11.30 -14.40
N LEU A 95 1.18 10.33 -14.82
CA LEU A 95 1.67 9.07 -15.37
C LEU A 95 2.04 9.18 -16.85
N PRO A 96 3.27 8.77 -17.25
CA PRO A 96 3.74 8.87 -18.64
C PRO A 96 3.21 7.72 -19.51
N VAL A 97 1.92 7.43 -19.39
CA VAL A 97 1.22 6.38 -20.12
C VAL A 97 -0.08 6.91 -20.72
N ALA A 98 -0.53 6.33 -21.81
CA ALA A 98 -1.74 6.76 -22.49
C ALA A 98 -3.01 6.43 -21.69
N ASP A 99 -4.11 7.12 -22.00
CA ASP A 99 -5.43 6.83 -21.45
C ASP A 99 -5.86 5.40 -21.78
N ALA A 100 -6.66 4.81 -20.91
CA ALA A 100 -7.27 3.49 -21.12
C ALA A 100 -6.26 2.41 -21.56
N SER A 101 -5.08 2.37 -20.91
CA SER A 101 -3.97 1.47 -21.27
C SER A 101 -3.94 0.18 -20.45
N PHE A 102 -4.60 0.14 -19.30
CA PHE A 102 -4.50 -0.97 -18.37
C PHE A 102 -5.86 -1.56 -18.01
N ASP A 103 -5.88 -2.89 -17.84
CA ASP A 103 -7.03 -3.65 -17.33
C ASP A 103 -7.12 -3.57 -15.80
N ALA A 104 -5.95 -3.42 -15.14
CA ALA A 104 -5.87 -3.17 -13.70
C ALA A 104 -4.75 -2.17 -13.35
N VAL A 105 -4.99 -1.41 -12.27
CA VAL A 105 -3.98 -0.67 -11.54
C VAL A 105 -3.94 -1.19 -10.12
N VAL A 106 -2.76 -1.51 -9.61
CA VAL A 106 -2.54 -1.88 -8.21
C VAL A 106 -1.70 -0.79 -7.55
N VAL A 107 -2.13 -0.35 -6.36
CA VAL A 107 -1.38 0.57 -5.50
C VAL A 107 -1.26 -0.08 -4.13
N CYS A 108 -0.04 -0.31 -3.68
CA CYS A 108 0.21 -1.03 -2.44
C CYS A 108 1.05 -0.20 -1.48
N LEU A 109 0.43 0.27 -0.38
CA LEU A 109 1.07 1.04 0.69
C LEU A 109 1.81 2.30 0.17
N VAL A 110 1.18 3.06 -0.72
CA VAL A 110 1.77 4.22 -1.40
C VAL A 110 1.04 5.52 -1.07
N PHE A 111 -0.30 5.53 -1.14
CA PHE A 111 -1.05 6.80 -1.08
C PHE A 111 -1.11 7.42 0.32
N GLU A 112 -0.75 6.67 1.36
CA GLU A 112 -0.45 7.21 2.68
C GLU A 112 0.86 8.03 2.75
N HIS A 113 1.64 8.08 1.67
CA HIS A 113 2.87 8.87 1.56
C HIS A 113 2.75 10.00 0.53
N VAL A 114 1.62 10.10 -0.17
CA VAL A 114 1.41 11.04 -1.29
C VAL A 114 0.48 12.19 -0.86
N ASP A 115 0.89 13.44 -1.09
CA ASP A 115 0.06 14.61 -0.82
C ASP A 115 -1.07 14.77 -1.85
N ALA A 116 -0.75 14.56 -3.12
CA ALA A 116 -1.64 14.81 -4.25
C ALA A 116 -2.62 13.63 -4.50
N LEU A 117 -3.37 13.19 -3.48
CA LEU A 117 -4.27 12.03 -3.58
C LEU A 117 -5.26 12.17 -4.73
N ASP A 118 -5.92 13.33 -4.87
CA ASP A 118 -6.96 13.51 -5.89
C ASP A 118 -6.41 13.46 -7.33
N ALA A 119 -5.24 14.08 -7.54
CA ALA A 119 -4.57 14.00 -8.82
C ALA A 119 -4.14 12.56 -9.14
N SER A 120 -3.64 11.82 -8.14
CA SER A 120 -3.25 10.42 -8.29
C SER A 120 -4.44 9.53 -8.61
N LEU A 121 -5.58 9.70 -7.93
CA LEU A 121 -6.81 8.95 -8.21
C LEU A 121 -7.38 9.29 -9.61
N THR A 122 -7.28 10.54 -10.04
CA THR A 122 -7.67 10.97 -11.39
C THR A 122 -6.79 10.30 -12.44
N GLU A 123 -5.48 10.20 -12.23
CA GLU A 123 -4.56 9.51 -13.13
C GLU A 123 -4.84 8.00 -13.17
N VAL A 124 -5.11 7.37 -12.01
CA VAL A 124 -5.55 5.95 -11.97
C VAL A 124 -6.79 5.76 -12.83
N ALA A 125 -7.81 6.60 -12.66
CA ALA A 125 -9.03 6.51 -13.45
C ALA A 125 -8.78 6.77 -14.95
N ARG A 126 -7.87 7.69 -15.30
CA ARG A 126 -7.51 7.98 -16.69
C ARG A 126 -6.88 6.78 -17.38
N VAL A 127 -5.90 6.14 -16.74
CA VAL A 127 -5.13 5.06 -17.36
C VAL A 127 -5.87 3.71 -17.40
N LEU A 128 -6.87 3.53 -16.56
CA LEU A 128 -7.76 2.36 -16.61
C LEU A 128 -8.65 2.40 -17.84
N ARG A 129 -8.83 1.25 -18.48
CA ARG A 129 -9.86 1.03 -19.49
C ARG A 129 -11.26 1.09 -18.87
N PRO A 130 -12.32 1.39 -19.65
CA PRO A 130 -13.67 1.09 -19.22
C PRO A 130 -13.78 -0.35 -18.74
N GLY A 131 -14.45 -0.58 -17.62
CA GLY A 131 -14.50 -1.89 -16.94
C GLY A 131 -13.22 -2.29 -16.20
N GLY A 132 -12.14 -1.50 -16.26
CA GLY A 132 -10.86 -1.79 -15.60
C GLY A 132 -10.92 -1.69 -14.07
N ARG A 133 -10.09 -2.46 -13.40
CA ARG A 133 -10.09 -2.62 -11.93
C ARG A 133 -8.98 -1.82 -11.27
N PHE A 134 -9.31 -1.15 -10.17
CA PHE A 134 -8.35 -0.54 -9.26
C PHE A 134 -8.29 -1.32 -7.95
N VAL A 135 -7.11 -1.78 -7.58
CA VAL A 135 -6.85 -2.52 -6.32
C VAL A 135 -5.95 -1.66 -5.45
N PHE A 136 -6.49 -1.17 -4.36
CA PHE A 136 -5.84 -0.19 -3.51
C PHE A 136 -5.62 -0.74 -2.10
N PHE A 137 -4.38 -1.07 -1.76
CA PHE A 137 -3.95 -1.48 -0.43
C PHE A 137 -3.38 -0.30 0.33
N LEU A 138 -3.78 -0.18 1.58
CA LEU A 138 -3.22 0.83 2.50
C LEU A 138 -3.19 0.30 3.93
N ASN A 139 -2.29 0.83 4.73
CA ASN A 139 -2.37 0.66 6.17
C ASN A 139 -3.72 1.19 6.65
N HIS A 140 -4.38 0.44 7.54
CA HIS A 140 -5.74 0.80 7.94
C HIS A 140 -5.78 2.20 8.57
N PRO A 141 -6.56 3.15 8.03
CA PRO A 141 -6.52 4.55 8.46
C PRO A 141 -6.83 4.75 9.94
N LEU A 142 -7.59 3.83 10.55
CA LEU A 142 -7.87 3.87 11.99
C LEU A 142 -6.62 3.67 12.84
N LEU A 143 -5.70 2.82 12.37
CA LEU A 143 -4.46 2.50 13.08
C LEU A 143 -3.30 3.43 12.70
N GLN A 144 -3.40 4.10 11.55
CA GLN A 144 -2.38 5.03 11.05
C GLN A 144 -2.72 6.49 11.41
N THR A 145 -3.36 6.72 12.55
CA THR A 145 -3.58 8.08 13.06
C THR A 145 -2.32 8.59 13.76
N PRO A 146 -2.04 9.91 13.72
CA PRO A 146 -0.94 10.49 14.50
C PRO A 146 -1.03 10.09 15.97
N ASP A 147 0.10 9.77 16.59
CA ASP A 147 0.20 9.34 17.99
C ASP A 147 -0.58 8.05 18.33
N SER A 148 -1.01 7.27 17.34
CA SER A 148 -1.60 5.95 17.57
C SER A 148 -0.54 4.93 18.00
N GLY A 149 -0.98 3.85 18.59
CA GLY A 149 -0.06 2.76 18.96
C GLY A 149 -0.66 1.76 19.94
N MET A 150 0.01 0.63 20.04
CA MET A 150 -0.33 -0.40 21.00
C MET A 150 0.08 0.02 22.41
N ILE A 151 -0.81 -0.14 23.36
CA ILE A 151 -0.58 0.11 24.79
C ILE A 151 -0.77 -1.20 25.55
N VAL A 152 0.22 -1.55 26.36
CA VAL A 152 0.10 -2.63 27.34
C VAL A 152 0.02 -1.98 28.72
N ASP A 153 -1.15 -2.05 29.35
CA ASP A 153 -1.37 -1.49 30.68
C ASP A 153 -1.02 -2.52 31.77
N HIS A 154 0.16 -2.38 32.34
CA HIS A 154 0.66 -3.21 33.44
C HIS A 154 0.12 -2.81 34.82
N MET A 155 -0.74 -1.78 34.90
CA MET A 155 -1.40 -1.42 36.17
C MET A 155 -2.59 -2.32 36.48
N ILE A 156 -2.99 -3.16 35.53
CA ILE A 156 -4.08 -4.15 35.62
C ILE A 156 -3.47 -5.56 35.65
N GLU A 157 -4.06 -6.48 36.39
CA GLU A 157 -3.61 -7.88 36.51
C GLU A 157 -4.73 -8.85 36.08
N PRO A 158 -4.59 -9.62 34.97
CA PRO A 158 -3.48 -9.61 34.05
C PRO A 158 -3.40 -8.29 33.24
N PRO A 159 -2.24 -7.94 32.65
CA PRO A 159 -2.10 -6.73 31.85
C PRO A 159 -3.13 -6.66 30.71
N GLU A 160 -3.71 -5.49 30.51
CA GLU A 160 -4.66 -5.23 29.43
C GLU A 160 -3.94 -4.59 28.25
N THR A 161 -4.19 -5.11 27.04
CA THR A 161 -3.63 -4.57 25.79
C THR A 161 -4.74 -3.97 24.94
N TYR A 162 -4.50 -2.77 24.43
CA TYR A 162 -5.44 -2.07 23.55
C TYR A 162 -4.70 -1.18 22.55
N TRP A 163 -5.38 -0.86 21.45
CA TRP A 163 -4.87 0.09 20.48
C TRP A 163 -5.38 1.51 20.81
N ARG A 164 -4.45 2.42 21.09
CA ARG A 164 -4.77 3.84 21.24
C ARG A 164 -4.89 4.48 19.85
N ILE A 165 -6.06 5.06 19.58
CA ILE A 165 -6.32 5.82 18.36
C ILE A 165 -6.02 7.29 18.65
N GLY A 166 -5.28 7.93 17.74
CA GLY A 166 -5.03 9.36 17.74
C GLY A 166 -6.16 10.16 17.05
N PRO A 167 -5.92 11.44 16.71
CA PRO A 167 -6.89 12.28 15.99
C PRO A 167 -7.24 11.69 14.62
N TYR A 168 -8.41 11.07 14.50
CA TYR A 168 -8.82 10.35 13.29
C TYR A 168 -9.43 11.24 12.21
N LEU A 169 -10.26 12.23 12.59
CA LEU A 169 -11.03 13.02 11.61
C LEU A 169 -10.18 14.05 10.82
N PRO A 170 -9.22 14.76 11.42
CA PRO A 170 -8.43 15.74 10.67
C PRO A 170 -7.37 15.05 9.81
N GLU A 171 -7.22 15.49 8.56
CA GLU A 171 -6.05 15.12 7.76
C GLU A 171 -4.79 15.72 8.39
N ALA A 172 -3.73 14.94 8.47
CA ALA A 172 -2.48 15.38 9.06
C ALA A 172 -1.28 14.70 8.38
N ALA A 173 -0.23 15.48 8.14
CA ALA A 173 1.05 14.96 7.69
C ALA A 173 2.01 14.88 8.87
N THR A 174 2.58 13.71 9.10
CA THR A 174 3.58 13.44 10.13
C THR A 174 4.86 12.90 9.51
N VAL A 175 5.97 13.03 10.22
CA VAL A 175 7.21 12.34 9.91
C VAL A 175 7.52 11.45 11.11
N GLU A 176 7.45 10.15 10.89
CA GLU A 176 7.61 9.16 11.94
C GLU A 176 8.98 8.48 11.83
N GLU A 177 9.63 8.26 12.95
CA GLU A 177 10.85 7.45 13.02
C GLU A 177 10.43 5.99 13.19
N VAL A 178 10.29 5.29 12.04
CA VAL A 178 9.83 3.90 12.00
C VAL A 178 10.89 2.89 12.46
N GLN A 179 12.15 3.29 12.36
CA GLN A 179 13.33 2.61 12.90
C GLN A 179 14.37 3.67 13.22
N LYS A 180 15.37 3.33 14.04
CA LYS A 180 16.47 4.25 14.36
C LYS A 180 17.08 4.84 13.08
N ASP A 181 17.08 6.17 12.99
CA ASP A 181 17.57 6.98 11.87
C ASP A 181 16.79 6.81 10.54
N VAL A 182 15.64 6.09 10.55
CA VAL A 182 14.75 5.95 9.38
C VAL A 182 13.48 6.73 9.61
N ARG A 183 13.31 7.81 8.87
CA ARG A 183 12.17 8.71 8.99
C ARG A 183 11.31 8.66 7.74
N VAL A 184 10.06 8.27 7.91
CA VAL A 184 9.07 8.16 6.83
C VAL A 184 7.97 9.18 7.04
N ARG A 185 7.57 9.83 5.96
CA ARG A 185 6.45 10.76 5.96
C ARG A 185 5.17 9.99 5.72
N PHE A 186 4.19 10.19 6.61
CA PHE A 186 2.82 9.70 6.46
C PHE A 186 1.84 10.85 6.33
N VAL A 187 0.80 10.63 5.55
CA VAL A 187 -0.32 11.54 5.41
C VAL A 187 -1.57 10.80 5.87
N HIS A 188 -1.91 10.98 7.13
CA HIS A 188 -3.15 10.45 7.67
C HIS A 188 -4.36 11.09 7.00
N ARG A 189 -5.30 10.25 6.58
CA ARG A 189 -6.62 10.63 6.06
C ARG A 189 -7.67 9.68 6.60
N PRO A 190 -8.84 10.17 7.02
CA PRO A 190 -9.92 9.27 7.42
C PRO A 190 -10.39 8.43 6.23
N LEU A 191 -10.93 7.25 6.49
CA LEU A 191 -11.41 6.31 5.46
C LEU A 191 -12.35 6.99 4.45
N SER A 192 -13.24 7.86 4.94
CA SER A 192 -14.17 8.62 4.10
C SER A 192 -13.46 9.45 3.01
N ARG A 193 -12.25 9.95 3.30
CA ARG A 193 -11.47 10.74 2.34
C ARG A 193 -11.00 9.89 1.15
N TYR A 194 -10.59 8.64 1.41
CA TYR A 194 -10.22 7.71 0.35
C TYR A 194 -11.43 7.26 -0.47
N VAL A 195 -12.52 6.87 0.20
CA VAL A 195 -13.75 6.42 -0.47
C VAL A 195 -14.36 7.54 -1.33
N ASN A 196 -14.48 8.75 -0.80
CA ASN A 196 -14.99 9.89 -1.56
C ASN A 196 -14.06 10.26 -2.72
N GLY A 197 -12.75 10.20 -2.53
CA GLY A 197 -11.78 10.43 -3.60
C GLY A 197 -11.91 9.44 -4.77
N LEU A 198 -12.21 8.16 -4.50
CA LEU A 198 -12.53 7.18 -5.54
C LEU A 198 -13.79 7.58 -6.32
N ILE A 199 -14.85 7.99 -5.61
CA ILE A 199 -16.13 8.41 -6.21
C ILE A 199 -15.93 9.67 -7.07
N ASP A 200 -15.21 10.66 -6.55
CA ASP A 200 -14.91 11.92 -7.24
C ASP A 200 -14.07 11.70 -8.51
N ALA A 201 -13.18 10.70 -8.49
CA ALA A 201 -12.42 10.27 -9.67
C ALA A 201 -13.25 9.43 -10.67
N GLY A 202 -14.52 9.18 -10.40
CA GLY A 202 -15.43 8.39 -11.26
C GLY A 202 -15.24 6.88 -11.14
N LEU A 203 -14.60 6.40 -10.08
CA LEU A 203 -14.44 4.97 -9.79
C LEU A 203 -15.58 4.47 -8.90
N GLN A 204 -16.09 3.29 -9.17
CA GLN A 204 -17.14 2.64 -8.38
C GLN A 204 -16.50 1.61 -7.44
N LEU A 205 -16.69 1.78 -6.13
CA LEU A 205 -16.26 0.81 -5.12
C LEU A 205 -17.05 -0.49 -5.30
N GLU A 206 -16.34 -1.61 -5.51
CA GLU A 206 -16.92 -2.95 -5.62
C GLU A 206 -16.92 -3.67 -4.27
N CYS A 207 -15.79 -3.62 -3.56
CA CYS A 207 -15.72 -4.17 -2.20
C CYS A 207 -14.62 -3.48 -1.37
N MET A 208 -14.73 -3.67 -0.07
CA MET A 208 -13.75 -3.28 0.94
C MET A 208 -13.39 -4.52 1.75
N LEU A 209 -12.11 -4.81 1.89
CA LEU A 209 -11.59 -5.98 2.61
C LEU A 209 -10.75 -5.50 3.79
N GLU A 210 -11.05 -6.07 4.96
CA GLU A 210 -10.29 -5.88 6.20
C GLU A 210 -9.84 -7.26 6.69
N PRO A 211 -8.81 -7.85 6.07
CA PRO A 211 -8.38 -9.19 6.42
C PRO A 211 -7.72 -9.21 7.81
N ALA A 212 -7.93 -10.30 8.54
CA ALA A 212 -7.17 -10.53 9.78
C ALA A 212 -5.68 -10.62 9.45
N PRO A 213 -4.77 -10.11 10.30
CA PRO A 213 -3.34 -10.25 10.10
C PRO A 213 -2.92 -11.70 9.91
N PRO A 214 -1.93 -11.98 9.04
CA PRO A 214 -1.53 -13.35 8.74
C PRO A 214 -0.79 -14.01 9.92
N PRO A 215 -0.76 -15.36 9.97
CA PRO A 215 -0.15 -16.11 11.05
C PRO A 215 1.30 -15.72 11.36
N GLY A 216 2.12 -15.48 10.33
CA GLY A 216 3.51 -15.06 10.50
C GLY A 216 3.65 -13.67 11.12
N PHE A 217 2.68 -12.78 10.90
CA PHE A 217 2.63 -11.47 11.56
C PHE A 217 2.20 -11.62 13.03
N ILE A 218 1.13 -12.39 13.31
CA ILE A 218 0.64 -12.65 14.67
C ILE A 218 1.74 -13.30 15.52
N ALA A 219 2.54 -14.19 14.93
CA ALA A 219 3.63 -14.85 15.65
C ALA A 219 4.75 -13.91 16.14
N LYS A 220 4.84 -12.70 15.56
CA LYS A 220 5.79 -11.65 16.01
C LYS A 220 5.27 -10.82 17.19
N ALA A 221 3.98 -10.95 17.56
CA ALA A 221 3.37 -10.20 18.64
C ALA A 221 3.96 -10.58 20.00
N GLY A 222 4.03 -9.62 20.92
CA GLY A 222 4.44 -9.84 22.30
C GLY A 222 3.43 -10.67 23.10
N GLU A 223 3.83 -11.13 24.27
CA GLU A 223 3.05 -12.06 25.12
C GLU A 223 1.60 -11.58 25.38
N TYR A 224 1.39 -10.27 25.57
CA TYR A 224 0.08 -9.69 25.87
C TYR A 224 -0.61 -9.05 24.64
N GLU A 225 -0.01 -9.13 23.46
CA GLU A 225 -0.45 -8.40 22.26
C GLU A 225 -1.28 -9.26 21.30
N HIS A 226 -1.19 -10.60 21.42
CA HIS A 226 -1.76 -11.54 20.44
C HIS A 226 -3.24 -11.29 20.15
N ASP A 227 -4.06 -11.03 21.18
CA ASP A 227 -5.50 -10.83 20.99
C ASP A 227 -5.82 -9.54 20.24
N VAL A 228 -5.15 -8.44 20.56
CA VAL A 228 -5.32 -7.16 19.87
C VAL A 228 -4.82 -7.28 18.43
N VAL A 229 -3.63 -7.84 18.22
CA VAL A 229 -3.08 -8.04 16.88
C VAL A 229 -4.02 -8.90 16.01
N ARG A 230 -4.53 -10.01 16.55
CA ARG A 230 -5.39 -10.93 15.81
C ARG A 230 -6.77 -10.35 15.46
N THR A 231 -7.29 -9.42 16.25
CA THR A 231 -8.66 -8.91 16.15
C THR A 231 -8.75 -7.51 15.56
N THR A 232 -7.61 -6.89 15.25
CA THR A 232 -7.55 -5.52 14.70
C THR A 232 -7.01 -5.54 13.27
N PRO A 233 -7.75 -5.05 12.26
CA PRO A 233 -7.30 -5.07 10.88
C PRO A 233 -6.17 -4.05 10.66
N ARG A 234 -5.02 -4.51 10.20
CA ARG A 234 -3.89 -3.64 9.85
C ARG A 234 -3.93 -3.19 8.40
N LEU A 235 -4.35 -4.08 7.52
CA LEU A 235 -4.47 -3.86 6.09
C LEU A 235 -5.91 -3.52 5.73
N LEU A 236 -6.08 -2.50 4.93
CA LEU A 236 -7.33 -2.20 4.24
C LEU A 236 -7.12 -2.36 2.72
N THR A 237 -8.03 -3.05 2.06
CA THR A 237 -8.03 -3.13 0.60
C THR A 237 -9.34 -2.60 0.05
N LEU A 238 -9.26 -1.59 -0.81
CA LEU A 238 -10.40 -1.07 -1.55
C LEU A 238 -10.29 -1.55 -3.00
N VAL A 239 -11.32 -2.24 -3.48
CA VAL A 239 -11.40 -2.67 -4.88
C VAL A 239 -12.47 -1.83 -5.56
N ALA A 240 -12.07 -1.13 -6.60
CA ALA A 240 -12.97 -0.26 -7.36
C ALA A 240 -12.87 -0.56 -8.86
N ARG A 241 -13.87 -0.14 -9.62
CA ARG A 241 -13.95 -0.34 -11.07
C ARG A 241 -14.21 0.98 -11.77
N LYS A 242 -13.55 1.19 -12.90
CA LYS A 242 -13.94 2.23 -13.83
C LYS A 242 -15.20 1.78 -14.58
N PRO A 243 -16.30 2.56 -14.57
CA PRO A 243 -17.50 2.24 -15.33
C PRO A 243 -17.24 2.01 -16.84
N GLU A 244 -18.15 1.28 -17.49
CA GLU A 244 -18.12 1.06 -18.94
C GLU A 244 -18.27 2.38 -19.73
#